data_a5313735f12602b539d406c46a953a90
#
_entry.id   a5313735f12602b539d406c46a953a90
#
_cell.length_a   1.000
_cell.length_b   1.000
_cell.length_c   1.000
_cell.angle_alpha   90.00
_cell.angle_beta   90.00
_cell.angle_gamma   90.00
#
_symmetry.space_group_name_H-M   'P 1'
#
loop_
_entity.id
_entity.type
_entity.pdbx_description
1 polymer ?
#
loop_
_entity_poly.entity_id
_entity_poly.type
_entity_poly.pdbx_seq_one_letter_code
_entity_poly.pdbx_strand_id
1 'polypeptide(L)'
;MTLNRRHLVLFLTGAGASLLLPPVLRRVLAQEPAPPNRPEFTLVARKYRYTPDRLEVTQDDLVKLTIRSEDLTYSFAIDEYRIVRRIPAGGTTRFEFRADRAGTFRFYSNLTGEGDHADMRGQLVVRAR
;
A
#
# COMPACT_ATOMS: atom_id res chain seq x y z
N MET A 1 54.85 14.95 3.20
CA MET A 1 54.39 15.11 2.95
C MET A 1 53.63 15.15 2.86
N THR A 2 53.64 15.03 2.81
CA THR A 2 52.95 15.12 2.63
C THR A 2 52.01 15.41 2.66
N LEU A 3 51.76 15.53 2.64
CA LEU A 3 50.84 15.90 2.45
C LEU A 3 49.97 15.98 2.47
N ASN A 4 50.15 15.88 2.55
CA ASN A 4 49.35 16.03 2.38
C ASN A 4 48.52 16.26 2.64
N ARG A 5 48.60 16.38 2.88
CA ARG A 5 47.85 16.63 2.98
C ARG A 5 46.90 17.02 2.92
N ARG A 6 47.25 17.28 2.91
CA ARG A 6 46.52 17.70 2.42
C ARG A 6 45.63 17.52 2.15
N HIS A 7 45.80 17.33 2.04
CA HIS A 7 44.93 17.21 1.48
C HIS A 7 43.97 17.00 1.77
N LEU A 8 44.00 17.07 2.24
CA LEU A 8 43.14 16.93 2.38
C LEU A 8 42.13 17.24 2.56
N VAL A 9 42.28 17.54 2.70
CA VAL A 9 41.40 17.92 2.60
C VAL A 9 40.53 18.19 2.34
N LEU A 10 40.65 18.46 2.21
CA LEU A 10 39.80 18.70 1.56
C LEU A 10 38.98 18.43 1.48
N PHE A 11 39.00 18.20 1.58
CA PHE A 11 38.18 17.96 1.15
C PHE A 11 37.37 17.93 1.47
N LEU A 12 37.47 18.14 2.05
CA LEU A 12 36.77 18.23 2.14
C LEU A 12 36.09 18.28 2.09
N THR A 13 36.49 18.59 2.45
CA THR A 13 35.96 18.95 2.05
C THR A 13 35.15 18.36 1.49
N GLY A 14 35.30 17.90 1.05
CA GLY A 14 34.38 17.25 0.20
C GLY A 14 33.17 16.80 0.89
N ALA A 15 33.26 16.51 2.04
CA ALA A 15 32.10 16.10 2.79
C ALA A 15 30.95 17.06 2.60
N GLY A 16 31.26 18.26 2.33
CA GLY A 16 30.21 19.21 2.17
C GLY A 16 29.32 18.96 0.98
N ALA A 17 29.70 18.07 0.10
CA ALA A 17 28.93 17.92 -1.13
C ALA A 17 27.48 17.59 -0.87
N SER A 18 27.20 16.70 0.06
CA SER A 18 25.82 16.35 0.32
C SER A 18 25.02 17.51 0.88
N LEU A 19 25.71 18.50 1.42
CA LEU A 19 25.04 19.64 1.97
C LEU A 19 24.63 20.64 0.92
N LEU A 20 25.00 20.42 -0.31
CA LEU A 20 24.83 21.44 -1.34
C LEU A 20 23.41 21.55 -1.84
N LEU A 21 22.57 20.55 -1.60
CA LEU A 21 21.19 20.67 -2.00
C LEU A 21 20.51 21.74 -1.15
N PRO A 22 19.84 22.68 -1.78
CA PRO A 22 19.09 23.67 -1.03
C PRO A 22 18.01 23.00 -0.17
N PRO A 23 17.72 23.54 0.98
CA PRO A 23 16.66 22.96 1.79
C PRO A 23 15.31 22.89 1.09
N VAL A 24 15.01 23.88 0.26
CA VAL A 24 13.74 23.88 -0.46
C VAL A 24 13.70 22.72 -1.47
N LEU A 25 14.81 22.43 -2.14
CA LEU A 25 14.84 21.35 -3.09
C LEU A 25 14.69 19.99 -2.39
N ARG A 26 15.34 19.83 -1.25
CA ARG A 26 15.18 18.59 -0.50
C ARG A 26 13.75 18.37 -0.04
N ARG A 27 13.07 19.43 0.33
CA ARG A 27 11.69 19.32 0.75
C ARG A 27 10.80 18.88 -0.41
N VAL A 28 11.03 19.45 -1.59
CA VAL A 28 10.27 19.06 -2.76
C VAL A 28 10.51 17.59 -3.10
N LEU A 29 11.77 17.15 -3.08
CA LEU A 29 12.08 15.76 -3.40
C LEU A 29 11.45 14.81 -2.38
N ALA A 30 11.42 15.19 -1.12
CA ALA A 30 10.85 14.34 -0.10
C ALA A 30 9.33 14.20 -0.29
N GLN A 31 8.68 15.19 -0.85
CA GLN A 31 7.24 15.13 -1.02
C GLN A 31 6.80 14.40 -2.26
N GLU A 32 7.64 14.41 -3.31
CA GLU A 32 7.23 13.87 -4.60
C GLU A 32 6.96 12.38 -4.60
N PRO A 33 7.81 11.54 -4.00
CA PRO A 33 7.66 10.11 -4.20
C PRO A 33 6.48 9.49 -3.47
N ALA A 34 5.89 10.17 -2.53
CA ALA A 34 4.86 9.54 -1.70
C ALA A 34 3.71 10.49 -1.45
N PRO A 35 2.86 10.70 -2.44
CA PRO A 35 1.64 11.47 -2.20
C PRO A 35 0.86 10.81 -1.07
N PRO A 36 0.46 11.54 -0.05
CA PRO A 36 -0.19 10.94 1.11
C PRO A 36 -1.54 10.30 0.81
N ASN A 37 -2.10 10.57 -0.37
CA ASN A 37 -3.41 10.08 -0.71
C ASN A 37 -3.38 8.87 -1.65
N ARG A 38 -2.28 8.12 -1.67
CA ARG A 38 -2.16 6.91 -2.49
C ARG A 38 -1.61 5.75 -1.68
N PRO A 39 -2.36 5.28 -0.70
CA PRO A 39 -1.89 4.18 0.14
C PRO A 39 -1.88 2.87 -0.64
N GLU A 40 -0.94 2.01 -0.29
CA GLU A 40 -0.82 0.69 -0.87
C GLU A 40 -0.89 -0.36 0.22
N PHE A 41 -1.61 -1.42 -0.07
CA PHE A 41 -1.76 -2.53 0.87
C PHE A 41 -1.57 -3.84 0.15
N THR A 42 -1.08 -4.83 0.88
CA THR A 42 -1.02 -6.20 0.42
C THR A 42 -1.78 -7.07 1.41
N LEU A 43 -2.76 -7.79 0.88
CA LEU A 43 -3.50 -8.78 1.65
C LEU A 43 -3.05 -10.17 1.23
N VAL A 44 -3.00 -11.06 2.19
CA VAL A 44 -2.77 -12.47 1.93
C VAL A 44 -4.06 -13.22 2.24
N ALA A 45 -4.51 -14.02 1.30
CA ALA A 45 -5.70 -14.86 1.46
C ALA A 45 -5.23 -16.29 1.68
N ARG A 46 -5.62 -16.87 2.81
CA ARG A 46 -5.22 -18.22 3.19
C ARG A 46 -6.19 -18.75 4.20
N LYS A 47 -6.57 -20.01 4.03
CA LYS A 47 -7.44 -20.70 4.97
C LYS A 47 -8.70 -19.92 5.28
N TYR A 48 -9.27 -19.34 4.23
CA TYR A 48 -10.51 -18.57 4.30
C TYR A 48 -10.39 -17.34 5.19
N ARG A 49 -9.22 -16.71 5.16
CA ARG A 49 -8.97 -15.47 5.91
C ARG A 49 -8.15 -14.51 5.10
N TYR A 50 -8.38 -13.23 5.33
CA TYR A 50 -7.53 -12.16 4.81
C TYR A 50 -6.61 -11.70 5.92
N THR A 51 -5.35 -11.48 5.58
CA THR A 51 -4.37 -10.93 6.52
C THR A 51 -3.64 -9.77 5.85
N PRO A 52 -3.76 -8.55 6.34
CA PRO A 52 -4.63 -8.12 7.44
C PRO A 52 -6.10 -8.13 7.04
N ASP A 53 -6.98 -8.16 8.02
CA ASP A 53 -8.42 -8.15 7.76
C ASP A 53 -9.05 -6.79 8.04
N ARG A 54 -8.24 -5.77 8.20
CA ARG A 54 -8.69 -4.41 8.42
C ARG A 54 -7.78 -3.46 7.68
N LEU A 55 -8.38 -2.59 6.88
CA LEU A 55 -7.67 -1.55 6.14
C LEU A 55 -8.24 -0.21 6.55
N GLU A 56 -7.37 0.77 6.76
CA GLU A 56 -7.80 2.13 7.12
C GLU A 56 -7.21 3.11 6.13
N VAL A 57 -8.08 3.92 5.57
CA VAL A 57 -7.70 4.94 4.60
C VAL A 57 -8.47 6.22 4.89
N THR A 58 -8.16 7.28 4.17
CA THR A 58 -8.86 8.55 4.28
C THR A 58 -9.71 8.75 3.04
N GLN A 59 -10.83 9.40 3.22
CA GLN A 59 -11.74 9.68 2.09
C GLN A 59 -11.00 10.32 0.94
N ASP A 60 -11.31 9.86 -0.26
CA ASP A 60 -10.75 10.28 -1.54
C ASP A 60 -9.34 9.76 -1.81
N ASP A 61 -8.80 8.92 -0.93
CA ASP A 61 -7.54 8.23 -1.25
C ASP A 61 -7.73 7.34 -2.47
N LEU A 62 -6.69 7.26 -3.29
CA LEU A 62 -6.62 6.28 -4.37
C LEU A 62 -5.87 5.07 -3.82
N VAL A 63 -6.61 4.03 -3.50
CA VAL A 63 -6.09 2.87 -2.79
C VAL A 63 -5.59 1.85 -3.80
N LYS A 64 -4.34 1.43 -3.65
CA LYS A 64 -3.77 0.36 -4.45
C LYS A 64 -3.73 -0.91 -3.61
N LEU A 65 -4.38 -1.93 -4.10
CA LEU A 65 -4.54 -3.15 -3.35
C LEU A 65 -3.96 -4.32 -4.12
N THR A 66 -3.13 -5.10 -3.45
CA THR A 66 -2.57 -6.34 -3.95
C THR A 66 -3.07 -7.46 -3.06
N ILE A 67 -3.68 -8.48 -3.65
CA ILE A 67 -4.18 -9.62 -2.89
C ILE A 67 -3.54 -10.87 -3.45
N ARG A 68 -2.91 -11.65 -2.58
CA ARG A 68 -2.21 -12.87 -2.96
C ARG A 68 -2.84 -14.05 -2.26
N SER A 69 -3.15 -15.09 -3.01
CA SER A 69 -3.64 -16.33 -2.43
C SER A 69 -2.48 -17.31 -2.23
N GLU A 70 -2.46 -17.94 -1.07
CA GLU A 70 -1.44 -18.95 -0.77
C GLU A 70 -1.94 -20.37 -0.94
N ASP A 71 -3.23 -20.56 -1.16
CA ASP A 71 -3.77 -21.93 -1.26
C ASP A 71 -4.87 -22.04 -2.31
N LEU A 72 -6.03 -21.48 -2.08
CA LEU A 72 -7.22 -21.70 -2.90
C LEU A 72 -7.57 -20.47 -3.71
N THR A 73 -8.55 -20.61 -4.58
CA THR A 73 -9.14 -19.48 -5.26
C THR A 73 -10.08 -18.77 -4.31
N TYR A 74 -9.94 -17.46 -4.24
CA TYR A 74 -10.79 -16.60 -3.42
C TYR A 74 -11.32 -15.46 -4.26
N SER A 75 -12.15 -14.64 -3.66
CA SER A 75 -12.51 -13.37 -4.27
C SER A 75 -12.44 -12.27 -3.23
N PHE A 76 -12.55 -11.05 -3.71
CA PHE A 76 -12.57 -9.86 -2.87
C PHE A 76 -13.68 -8.98 -3.41
N ALA A 77 -14.66 -8.70 -2.57
CA ALA A 77 -15.82 -7.92 -2.96
C ALA A 77 -16.12 -6.87 -1.92
N ILE A 78 -16.43 -5.66 -2.37
CA ILE A 78 -16.97 -4.59 -1.54
C ILE A 78 -18.20 -4.09 -2.26
N ASP A 79 -19.37 -4.36 -1.70
CA ASP A 79 -20.64 -4.07 -2.37
C ASP A 79 -20.82 -2.57 -2.63
N GLU A 80 -20.51 -1.76 -1.64
CA GLU A 80 -20.73 -0.31 -1.72
C GLU A 80 -19.87 0.35 -2.78
N TYR A 81 -18.74 -0.25 -3.11
CA TYR A 81 -17.86 0.24 -4.16
C TYR A 81 -18.01 -0.51 -5.47
N ARG A 82 -18.92 -1.50 -5.50
CA ARG A 82 -19.15 -2.32 -6.70
C ARG A 82 -17.86 -2.97 -7.18
N ILE A 83 -17.08 -3.46 -6.24
CA ILE A 83 -15.80 -4.11 -6.53
C ILE A 83 -16.00 -5.61 -6.35
N VAL A 84 -15.61 -6.37 -7.36
CA VAL A 84 -15.52 -7.82 -7.28
C VAL A 84 -14.26 -8.21 -8.04
N ARG A 85 -13.34 -8.88 -7.35
CA ARG A 85 -12.09 -9.35 -7.97
C ARG A 85 -11.85 -10.79 -7.56
N ARG A 86 -11.43 -11.58 -8.52
CA ARG A 86 -11.10 -12.97 -8.29
C ARG A 86 -9.60 -13.11 -8.07
N ILE A 87 -9.20 -13.90 -7.10
CA ILE A 87 -7.81 -14.18 -6.80
C ILE A 87 -7.61 -15.67 -7.08
N PRO A 88 -6.87 -16.03 -8.15
CA PRO A 88 -6.67 -17.44 -8.46
C PRO A 88 -5.81 -18.13 -7.41
N ALA A 89 -5.99 -19.43 -7.28
CA ALA A 89 -5.23 -20.22 -6.33
C ALA A 89 -3.73 -20.01 -6.57
N GLY A 90 -3.01 -19.62 -5.53
CA GLY A 90 -1.58 -19.37 -5.63
C GLY A 90 -1.21 -18.15 -6.45
N GLY A 91 -2.19 -17.37 -6.86
CA GLY A 91 -1.96 -16.20 -7.71
C GLY A 91 -2.13 -14.88 -6.97
N THR A 92 -1.98 -13.79 -7.74
CA THR A 92 -2.02 -12.44 -7.21
C THR A 92 -2.91 -11.59 -8.11
N THR A 93 -3.71 -10.75 -7.48
CA THR A 93 -4.57 -9.79 -8.17
C THR A 93 -4.27 -8.40 -7.65
N ARG A 94 -4.11 -7.43 -8.55
CA ARG A 94 -3.83 -6.04 -8.21
C ARG A 94 -4.86 -5.14 -8.85
N PHE A 95 -5.30 -4.14 -8.10
CA PHE A 95 -6.22 -3.14 -8.64
C PHE A 95 -6.18 -1.88 -7.79
N GLU A 96 -6.77 -0.81 -8.32
CA GLU A 96 -6.87 0.47 -7.61
C GLU A 96 -8.32 0.89 -7.56
N PHE A 97 -8.67 1.61 -6.51
CA PHE A 97 -10.00 2.21 -6.39
C PHE A 97 -9.90 3.47 -5.55
N ARG A 98 -10.84 4.40 -5.79
CA ARG A 98 -10.91 5.61 -5.00
C ARG A 98 -11.86 5.40 -3.85
N ALA A 99 -11.40 5.67 -2.64
CA ALA A 99 -12.21 5.55 -1.44
C ALA A 99 -13.04 6.81 -1.25
N ASP A 100 -14.01 7.02 -2.13
CA ASP A 100 -14.74 8.29 -2.20
C ASP A 100 -15.88 8.40 -1.19
N ARG A 101 -16.12 7.38 -0.41
CA ARG A 101 -17.23 7.33 0.52
C ARG A 101 -16.70 7.00 1.91
N ALA A 102 -16.94 7.90 2.87
CA ALA A 102 -16.53 7.66 4.24
C ALA A 102 -17.44 6.63 4.92
N GLY A 103 -16.89 5.86 5.82
CA GLY A 103 -17.63 4.86 6.57
C GLY A 103 -16.83 3.60 6.77
N THR A 104 -17.49 2.58 7.30
CA THR A 104 -16.92 1.25 7.47
C THR A 104 -17.65 0.29 6.56
N PHE A 105 -16.89 -0.39 5.71
CA PHE A 105 -17.44 -1.28 4.69
C PHE A 105 -16.85 -2.66 4.86
N ARG A 106 -17.66 -3.68 4.64
CA ARG A 106 -17.19 -5.05 4.70
C ARG A 106 -16.62 -5.45 3.35
N PHE A 107 -15.46 -6.10 3.36
CA PHE A 107 -15.02 -6.84 2.20
C PHE A 107 -15.10 -8.33 2.51
N TYR A 108 -15.33 -9.13 1.47
CA TYR A 108 -15.59 -10.54 1.68
C TYR A 108 -15.34 -11.31 0.40
N SER A 109 -15.31 -12.65 0.52
CA SER A 109 -15.23 -13.53 -0.65
C SER A 109 -16.64 -13.90 -1.06
N ASN A 110 -17.01 -13.59 -2.30
CA ASN A 110 -18.37 -13.85 -2.79
C ASN A 110 -18.49 -15.21 -3.47
N LEU A 111 -17.49 -16.05 -3.39
CA LEU A 111 -17.57 -17.38 -3.95
C LEU A 111 -18.51 -18.24 -3.14
N THR A 112 -19.21 -19.15 -3.84
CA THR A 112 -20.11 -20.07 -3.22
C THR A 112 -19.61 -21.48 -3.47
N GLY A 113 -20.11 -22.44 -2.72
CA GLY A 113 -19.68 -23.81 -2.84
C GLY A 113 -19.08 -24.29 -1.55
N GLU A 114 -18.12 -25.19 -1.67
CA GLU A 114 -17.52 -25.79 -0.48
C GLU A 114 -16.56 -24.81 0.17
N GLY A 115 -16.48 -24.90 1.49
CA GLY A 115 -15.53 -24.14 2.27
C GLY A 115 -16.18 -22.97 2.97
N ASP A 116 -15.34 -22.23 3.69
CA ASP A 116 -15.81 -21.21 4.61
C ASP A 116 -15.77 -19.80 4.01
N HIS A 117 -16.07 -19.69 2.71
CA HIS A 117 -16.09 -18.38 2.05
C HIS A 117 -17.05 -17.42 2.73
N ALA A 118 -18.15 -17.92 3.27
CA ALA A 118 -19.12 -17.06 3.93
C ALA A 118 -18.56 -16.38 5.16
N ASP A 119 -17.56 -16.98 5.78
CA ASP A 119 -16.93 -16.42 6.98
C ASP A 119 -15.68 -15.61 6.66
N MET A 120 -15.30 -15.55 5.39
CA MET A 120 -14.10 -14.86 4.96
C MET A 120 -14.41 -13.39 4.72
N ARG A 121 -14.03 -12.54 5.66
CA ARG A 121 -14.39 -11.12 5.59
C ARG A 121 -13.41 -10.25 6.35
N GLY A 122 -13.45 -8.97 6.04
CA GLY A 122 -12.68 -7.96 6.73
C GLY A 122 -13.39 -6.62 6.63
N GLN A 123 -12.71 -5.58 7.06
CA GLN A 123 -13.28 -4.24 7.10
C GLN A 123 -12.37 -3.23 6.41
N LEU A 124 -12.99 -2.40 5.61
CA LEU A 124 -12.34 -1.20 5.08
C LEU A 124 -12.92 -0.01 5.83
N VAL A 125 -12.07 0.72 6.53
CA VAL A 125 -12.48 1.93 7.26
C VAL A 125 -11.99 3.13 6.48
N VAL A 126 -12.92 3.96 6.03
CA VAL A 126 -12.62 5.19 5.30
C VAL A 126 -12.99 6.35 6.21
N ARG A 127 -11.96 7.04 6.69
CA ARG A 127 -12.18 8.18 7.57
C ARG A 127 -12.56 9.40 6.74
N ALA A 128 -13.54 10.14 7.24
CA ALA A 128 -13.94 11.39 6.57
C ALA A 128 -12.76 12.36 6.52
N ARG A 129 -12.69 13.10 5.46
CA ARG A 129 -11.67 14.10 5.21
C ARG A 129 -12.03 15.44 5.79
#